data_1c4af5f4e1c2498d9db120eddc1d25f9
#
_entry.id   1c4af5f4e1c2498d9db120eddc1d25f9
#
_cell.length_a   1.000
_cell.length_b   1.000
_cell.length_c   1.000
_cell.angle_alpha   90.00
_cell.angle_beta   90.00
_cell.angle_gamma   90.00
#
_symmetry.space_group_name_H-M   'P 1'
#
loop_
_entity.id
_entity.type
_entity.pdbx_description
1 polymer ?
#
loop_
_entity_poly.entity_id
_entity_poly.type
_entity_poly.pdbx_seq_one_letter_code
_entity_poly.pdbx_strand_id
1 'polypeptide(L)'
;DEKETTHLQALDGANPHLHLFEMDLLDYSSIASAIHGCSGVFHLASPCIVDDVHDPQKELLDPAVKGTVNVLTAAKEKGVRRVVVTSSISAIVPSPSWPSDVVKNEDCWTDEQYCIENGVWYPLSKTRAEKAAWEFSKEHGLDVVVVNPGTVLGPVISPTLNASMVMLLRLLQGCSETYRNFFMGCVHFKDVALAHLMVYENTSARGRHLCVEGIRHYGDLVAKVKEVYPEYNLPSIAADTQPGLARSNDGAKKLIEMGLQFTPLDQIVKDAVSCLKINGFIS
;
A
#
# COMPACT_ATOMS: atom_id res chain seq x y z
N ASP A 1 -6.94 0.10 -22.07
CA ASP A 1 -6.41 -1.00 -22.89
C ASP A 1 -7.12 -2.30 -22.48
N GLU A 2 -7.56 -3.09 -23.48
CA GLU A 2 -8.26 -4.36 -23.25
C GLU A 2 -7.46 -5.32 -22.38
N LYS A 3 -6.13 -5.33 -22.53
CA LYS A 3 -5.23 -6.15 -21.70
C LYS A 3 -5.22 -5.76 -20.23
N GLU A 4 -5.51 -4.51 -19.91
CA GLU A 4 -5.55 -4.01 -18.54
C GLU A 4 -6.85 -4.35 -17.81
N THR A 5 -7.90 -4.68 -18.53
CA THR A 5 -9.25 -4.85 -17.98
C THR A 5 -9.81 -6.26 -18.11
N THR A 6 -9.29 -7.09 -19.02
CA THR A 6 -9.78 -8.45 -19.27
C THR A 6 -9.81 -9.31 -17.99
N HIS A 7 -8.80 -9.19 -17.14
CA HIS A 7 -8.73 -9.93 -15.87
C HIS A 7 -9.84 -9.52 -14.89
N LEU A 8 -10.30 -8.26 -14.92
CA LEU A 8 -11.42 -7.77 -14.11
C LEU A 8 -12.75 -8.25 -14.66
N GLN A 9 -12.90 -8.22 -15.98
CA GLN A 9 -14.11 -8.69 -16.65
C GLN A 9 -14.31 -10.21 -16.53
N ALA A 10 -13.22 -10.95 -16.34
CA ALA A 10 -13.22 -12.40 -16.13
C ALA A 10 -13.59 -12.83 -14.70
N LEU A 11 -13.71 -11.88 -13.76
CA LEU A 11 -14.11 -12.22 -12.40
C LEU A 11 -15.55 -12.71 -12.35
N ASP A 12 -15.80 -13.71 -11.51
CA ASP A 12 -17.14 -14.22 -11.26
C ASP A 12 -18.04 -13.09 -10.72
N GLY A 13 -19.19 -12.92 -11.34
CA GLY A 13 -20.13 -11.85 -11.04
C GLY A 13 -19.76 -10.46 -11.60
N ALA A 14 -18.69 -10.31 -12.38
CA ALA A 14 -18.34 -9.03 -13.00
C ALA A 14 -19.49 -8.49 -13.87
N ASN A 15 -20.08 -9.32 -14.72
CA ASN A 15 -21.25 -8.94 -15.51
C ASN A 15 -22.54 -9.41 -14.78
N PRO A 16 -23.49 -8.52 -14.39
CA PRO A 16 -23.69 -7.14 -14.87
C PRO A 16 -23.18 -6.02 -13.90
N HIS A 17 -22.35 -6.31 -12.94
CA HIS A 17 -22.04 -5.38 -11.84
C HIS A 17 -20.82 -4.50 -12.06
N LEU A 18 -19.91 -4.90 -12.95
CA LEU A 18 -18.69 -4.13 -13.24
C LEU A 18 -18.93 -3.14 -14.38
N HIS A 19 -18.70 -1.86 -14.08
CA HIS A 19 -18.68 -0.78 -15.06
C HIS A 19 -17.30 -0.14 -15.07
N LEU A 20 -16.61 -0.19 -16.20
CA LEU A 20 -15.27 0.37 -16.38
C LEU A 20 -15.35 1.76 -16.98
N PHE A 21 -14.57 2.69 -16.42
CA PHE A 21 -14.42 4.06 -16.89
C PHE A 21 -12.95 4.34 -17.19
N GLU A 22 -12.68 4.98 -18.32
CA GLU A 22 -11.36 5.57 -18.55
C GLU A 22 -11.25 6.86 -17.75
N MET A 23 -10.21 6.95 -16.90
CA MET A 23 -10.09 8.01 -15.92
C MET A 23 -8.64 8.39 -15.70
N ASP A 24 -8.36 9.69 -15.64
CA ASP A 24 -7.07 10.25 -15.21
C ASP A 24 -7.24 11.00 -13.88
N LEU A 25 -6.31 10.78 -12.93
CA LEU A 25 -6.33 11.45 -11.64
C LEU A 25 -6.22 12.98 -11.73
N LEU A 26 -5.66 13.49 -12.82
CA LEU A 26 -5.51 14.93 -13.06
C LEU A 26 -6.67 15.51 -13.91
N ASP A 27 -7.52 14.66 -14.47
CA ASP A 27 -8.75 15.09 -15.14
C ASP A 27 -9.97 14.97 -14.22
N TYR A 28 -10.34 16.08 -13.60
CA TYR A 28 -11.50 16.14 -12.73
C TYR A 28 -12.79 15.65 -13.39
N SER A 29 -13.00 15.94 -14.67
CA SER A 29 -14.25 15.59 -15.36
C SER A 29 -14.41 14.07 -15.54
N SER A 30 -13.33 13.37 -15.83
CA SER A 30 -13.33 11.92 -15.91
C SER A 30 -13.63 11.27 -14.56
N ILE A 31 -13.01 11.80 -13.46
CA ILE A 31 -13.26 11.37 -12.09
C ILE A 31 -14.72 11.59 -11.69
N ALA A 32 -15.25 12.79 -11.91
CA ALA A 32 -16.62 13.14 -11.55
C ALA A 32 -17.66 12.28 -12.30
N SER A 33 -17.37 11.88 -13.53
CA SER A 33 -18.19 10.97 -14.33
C SER A 33 -18.16 9.54 -13.74
N ALA A 34 -17.01 9.04 -13.37
CA ALA A 34 -16.85 7.70 -12.81
C ALA A 34 -17.49 7.57 -11.40
N ILE A 35 -17.46 8.64 -10.60
CA ILE A 35 -18.03 8.67 -9.23
C ILE A 35 -19.54 8.92 -9.23
N HIS A 36 -20.13 9.39 -10.33
CA HIS A 36 -21.55 9.72 -10.37
C HIS A 36 -22.42 8.51 -9.99
N GLY A 37 -23.30 8.71 -9.00
CA GLY A 37 -24.21 7.66 -8.49
C GLY A 37 -23.57 6.67 -7.50
N CYS A 38 -22.30 6.80 -7.19
CA CYS A 38 -21.63 5.95 -6.20
C CYS A 38 -22.00 6.32 -4.76
N SER A 39 -22.25 5.33 -3.92
CA SER A 39 -22.49 5.53 -2.48
C SER A 39 -21.19 5.59 -1.66
N GLY A 40 -20.10 5.06 -2.19
CA GLY A 40 -18.77 5.05 -1.59
C GLY A 40 -17.68 5.04 -2.63
N VAL A 41 -16.47 5.42 -2.23
CA VAL A 41 -15.29 5.43 -3.10
C VAL A 41 -14.12 4.76 -2.39
N PHE A 42 -13.47 3.82 -3.05
CA PHE A 42 -12.16 3.31 -2.69
C PHE A 42 -11.12 4.01 -3.58
N HIS A 43 -10.39 4.96 -3.01
CA HIS A 43 -9.35 5.69 -3.73
C HIS A 43 -8.00 4.98 -3.58
N LEU A 44 -7.70 4.08 -4.54
CA LEU A 44 -6.46 3.30 -4.57
C LEU A 44 -5.39 3.93 -5.46
N ALA A 45 -5.82 4.63 -6.50
CA ALA A 45 -4.95 5.18 -7.53
C ALA A 45 -3.99 6.23 -6.96
N SER A 46 -2.71 6.04 -7.20
CA SER A 46 -1.63 6.99 -6.88
C SER A 46 -0.40 6.60 -7.70
N PRO A 47 0.42 7.55 -8.14
CA PRO A 47 1.70 7.20 -8.73
C PRO A 47 2.53 6.32 -7.79
N CYS A 48 3.07 5.22 -8.30
CA CYS A 48 3.93 4.31 -7.55
C CYS A 48 5.21 4.05 -8.35
N ILE A 49 6.12 5.03 -8.34
CA ILE A 49 7.43 4.93 -8.96
C ILE A 49 8.44 4.72 -7.83
N VAL A 50 9.06 3.55 -7.81
CA VAL A 50 10.03 3.15 -6.77
C VAL A 50 11.47 3.10 -7.29
N ASP A 51 11.64 3.20 -8.58
CA ASP A 51 12.93 3.29 -9.27
C ASP A 51 13.30 4.78 -9.55
N ASP A 52 14.16 5.05 -10.50
CA ASP A 52 14.66 6.39 -10.80
C ASP A 52 13.54 7.37 -11.15
N VAL A 53 13.38 8.38 -10.31
CA VAL A 53 12.44 9.49 -10.49
C VAL A 53 13.24 10.68 -10.99
N HIS A 54 12.89 11.20 -12.17
CA HIS A 54 13.63 12.33 -12.78
C HIS A 54 13.11 13.70 -12.30
N ASP A 55 11.80 13.86 -12.23
CA ASP A 55 11.14 15.06 -11.71
C ASP A 55 10.14 14.65 -10.61
N PRO A 56 10.59 14.51 -9.34
CA PRO A 56 9.74 14.06 -8.25
C PRO A 56 8.47 14.88 -8.08
N GLN A 57 8.53 16.18 -8.37
CA GLN A 57 7.39 17.06 -8.23
C GLN A 57 6.29 16.70 -9.23
N LYS A 58 6.65 16.51 -10.49
CA LYS A 58 5.68 16.23 -11.57
C LYS A 58 5.25 14.78 -11.63
N GLU A 59 6.17 13.86 -11.35
CA GLU A 59 5.92 12.43 -11.53
C GLU A 59 5.24 11.79 -10.32
N LEU A 60 5.46 12.31 -9.11
CA LEU A 60 4.96 11.72 -7.87
C LEU A 60 4.13 12.69 -7.03
N LEU A 61 4.72 13.85 -6.63
CA LEU A 61 4.13 14.67 -5.57
C LEU A 61 2.83 15.36 -6.05
N ASP A 62 2.89 16.06 -7.17
CA ASP A 62 1.73 16.76 -7.73
C ASP A 62 0.59 15.80 -8.09
N PRO A 63 0.82 14.70 -8.84
CA PRO A 63 -0.26 13.78 -9.17
C PRO A 63 -0.86 13.09 -7.94
N ALA A 64 -0.06 12.76 -6.93
CA ALA A 64 -0.56 12.13 -5.71
C ALA A 64 -1.47 13.09 -4.92
N VAL A 65 -1.05 14.33 -4.72
CA VAL A 65 -1.81 15.32 -3.94
C VAL A 65 -3.02 15.82 -4.73
N LYS A 66 -2.82 16.29 -5.97
CA LYS A 66 -3.89 16.83 -6.82
C LYS A 66 -4.93 15.75 -7.15
N GLY A 67 -4.47 14.54 -7.48
CA GLY A 67 -5.37 13.42 -7.76
C GLY A 67 -6.24 13.05 -6.55
N THR A 68 -5.65 13.00 -5.35
CA THR A 68 -6.41 12.77 -4.13
C THR A 68 -7.45 13.88 -3.89
N VAL A 69 -7.07 15.14 -4.01
CA VAL A 69 -8.01 16.28 -3.83
C VAL A 69 -9.12 16.24 -4.89
N ASN A 70 -8.81 15.94 -6.15
CA ASN A 70 -9.81 15.80 -7.22
C ASN A 70 -10.84 14.71 -6.90
N VAL A 71 -10.39 13.53 -6.45
CA VAL A 71 -11.29 12.44 -6.06
C VAL A 71 -12.18 12.83 -4.89
N LEU A 72 -11.62 13.47 -3.86
CA LEU A 72 -12.39 13.89 -2.69
C LEU A 72 -13.39 14.99 -3.03
N THR A 73 -13.01 15.93 -3.90
CA THR A 73 -13.90 17.00 -4.40
C THR A 73 -15.08 16.38 -5.15
N ALA A 74 -14.80 15.49 -6.10
CA ALA A 74 -15.86 14.82 -6.85
C ALA A 74 -16.75 13.95 -5.93
N ALA A 75 -16.17 13.24 -4.97
CA ALA A 75 -16.93 12.47 -3.99
C ALA A 75 -17.87 13.35 -3.15
N LYS A 76 -17.38 14.49 -2.67
CA LYS A 76 -18.19 15.46 -1.91
C LYS A 76 -19.33 16.03 -2.76
N GLU A 77 -19.04 16.49 -3.97
CA GLU A 77 -20.04 17.09 -4.88
C GLU A 77 -21.10 16.08 -5.35
N LYS A 78 -20.73 14.80 -5.49
CA LYS A 78 -21.66 13.74 -5.88
C LYS A 78 -22.41 13.10 -4.70
N GLY A 79 -22.19 13.56 -3.48
CA GLY A 79 -22.89 13.07 -2.29
C GLY A 79 -22.45 11.70 -1.84
N VAL A 80 -21.21 11.31 -2.12
CA VAL A 80 -20.62 10.05 -1.63
C VAL A 80 -20.61 10.06 -0.10
N ARG A 81 -21.05 8.97 0.49
CA ARG A 81 -21.19 8.85 1.95
C ARG A 81 -19.83 8.71 2.65
N ARG A 82 -18.93 7.90 2.09
CA ARG A 82 -17.60 7.61 2.66
C ARG A 82 -16.58 7.40 1.55
N VAL A 83 -15.38 7.91 1.77
CA VAL A 83 -14.20 7.62 0.95
C VAL A 83 -13.19 6.84 1.79
N VAL A 84 -12.76 5.67 1.31
CA VAL A 84 -11.63 4.92 1.87
C VAL A 84 -10.39 5.22 1.02
N VAL A 85 -9.42 5.90 1.61
CA VAL A 85 -8.17 6.24 0.93
C VAL A 85 -7.12 5.17 1.22
N THR A 86 -6.57 4.59 0.18
CA THR A 86 -5.40 3.70 0.27
C THR A 86 -4.13 4.53 0.32
N SER A 87 -3.65 4.77 1.55
CA SER A 87 -2.34 5.35 1.76
C SER A 87 -1.24 4.27 1.70
N SER A 88 -0.30 4.28 2.59
CA SER A 88 0.79 3.30 2.68
C SER A 88 1.45 3.35 4.04
N ILE A 89 2.12 2.27 4.44
CA ILE A 89 3.12 2.30 5.52
C ILE A 89 4.20 3.36 5.25
N SER A 90 4.39 3.75 3.98
CA SER A 90 5.29 4.84 3.57
C SER A 90 4.84 6.23 4.04
N ALA A 91 3.61 6.38 4.54
CA ALA A 91 3.18 7.60 5.25
C ALA A 91 3.41 7.50 6.79
N ILE A 92 3.99 6.40 7.25
CA ILE A 92 4.37 6.13 8.65
C ILE A 92 5.88 6.12 8.79
N VAL A 93 6.59 5.55 7.80
CA VAL A 93 8.05 5.44 7.75
C VAL A 93 8.58 5.96 6.40
N PRO A 94 9.79 6.56 6.37
CA PRO A 94 10.79 6.71 7.45
C PRO A 94 10.41 7.79 8.47
N SER A 95 10.70 7.52 9.73
CA SER A 95 10.45 8.42 10.86
C SER A 95 11.60 8.28 11.90
N PRO A 96 12.79 8.81 11.58
CA PRO A 96 14.01 8.59 12.37
C PRO A 96 13.92 9.17 13.79
N SER A 97 13.10 10.20 13.99
CA SER A 97 12.86 10.82 15.31
C SER A 97 11.89 10.04 16.21
N TRP A 98 11.21 9.02 15.69
CA TRP A 98 10.31 8.18 16.50
C TRP A 98 11.14 7.32 17.48
N PRO A 99 10.74 7.20 18.75
CA PRO A 99 11.49 6.41 19.73
C PRO A 99 11.71 4.98 19.25
N SER A 100 12.95 4.50 19.32
CA SER A 100 13.33 3.18 18.76
C SER A 100 12.74 1.99 19.55
N ASP A 101 12.38 2.20 20.81
CA ASP A 101 11.74 1.24 21.71
C ASP A 101 10.21 1.25 21.65
N VAL A 102 9.64 2.18 20.90
CA VAL A 102 8.19 2.29 20.72
C VAL A 102 7.79 1.74 19.35
N VAL A 103 6.86 0.78 19.36
CA VAL A 103 6.29 0.21 18.12
C VAL A 103 5.64 1.32 17.28
N LYS A 104 5.99 1.38 16.00
CA LYS A 104 5.35 2.31 15.07
C LYS A 104 3.91 1.90 14.83
N ASN A 105 3.02 2.87 14.94
CA ASN A 105 1.58 2.71 14.77
C ASN A 105 0.99 3.85 13.92
N GLU A 106 -0.32 3.98 13.93
CA GLU A 106 -1.05 4.98 13.15
C GLU A 106 -0.82 6.43 13.60
N ASP A 107 -0.23 6.67 14.76
CA ASP A 107 0.10 8.03 15.25
C ASP A 107 1.42 8.52 14.65
N CYS A 108 2.24 7.59 14.15
CA CYS A 108 3.52 7.91 13.54
C CYS A 108 3.33 8.46 12.11
N TRP A 109 4.07 9.50 11.78
CA TRP A 109 4.14 10.08 10.45
C TRP A 109 5.55 10.02 9.89
N THR A 110 5.64 9.80 8.60
CA THR A 110 6.90 9.93 7.87
C THR A 110 7.45 11.34 8.01
N ASP A 111 8.75 11.43 8.27
CA ASP A 111 9.49 12.67 8.35
C ASP A 111 9.74 13.22 6.93
N GLU A 112 9.02 14.28 6.59
CA GLU A 112 9.11 14.90 5.25
C GLU A 112 10.48 15.51 5.00
N GLN A 113 11.10 16.13 6.01
CA GLN A 113 12.41 16.73 5.86
C GLN A 113 13.48 15.67 5.58
N TYR A 114 13.45 14.57 6.34
CA TYR A 114 14.30 13.41 6.06
C TYR A 114 14.12 12.88 4.63
N CYS A 115 12.87 12.79 4.16
CA CYS A 115 12.60 12.33 2.80
C CYS A 115 13.18 13.25 1.72
N ILE A 116 13.08 14.57 1.90
CA ILE A 116 13.62 15.57 0.99
C ILE A 116 15.16 15.49 0.96
N GLU A 117 15.79 15.46 2.12
CA GLU A 117 17.26 15.43 2.25
C GLU A 117 17.89 14.15 1.70
N ASN A 118 17.15 13.04 1.74
CA ASN A 118 17.64 11.73 1.29
C ASN A 118 17.06 11.28 -0.05
N GLY A 119 16.27 12.11 -0.74
CA GLY A 119 15.69 11.78 -2.04
C GLY A 119 14.67 10.63 -1.99
N VAL A 120 13.95 10.46 -0.87
CA VAL A 120 12.98 9.38 -0.66
C VAL A 120 11.58 9.87 -1.04
N TRP A 121 11.31 9.95 -2.34
CA TRP A 121 10.17 10.69 -2.89
C TRP A 121 8.82 9.98 -2.74
N TYR A 122 8.76 8.66 -2.87
CA TYR A 122 7.50 7.92 -2.74
C TYR A 122 6.88 8.06 -1.33
N PRO A 123 7.60 7.86 -0.22
CA PRO A 123 7.08 8.15 1.13
C PRO A 123 6.60 9.59 1.29
N LEU A 124 7.32 10.56 0.73
CA LEU A 124 6.92 11.96 0.76
C LEU A 124 5.60 12.17 0.03
N SER A 125 5.43 11.58 -1.16
CA SER A 125 4.20 11.70 -1.95
C SER A 125 2.98 11.11 -1.22
N LYS A 126 3.12 9.92 -0.64
CA LYS A 126 2.05 9.27 0.13
C LYS A 126 1.69 10.06 1.38
N THR A 127 2.70 10.59 2.08
CA THR A 127 2.49 11.43 3.27
C THR A 127 1.71 12.69 2.95
N ARG A 128 2.12 13.41 1.90
CA ARG A 128 1.45 14.66 1.49
C ARG A 128 0.03 14.43 0.96
N ALA A 129 -0.17 13.37 0.17
CA ALA A 129 -1.50 13.00 -0.31
C ALA A 129 -2.44 12.65 0.84
N GLU A 130 -1.97 11.89 1.83
CA GLU A 130 -2.77 11.54 3.01
C GLU A 130 -3.08 12.76 3.87
N LYS A 131 -2.11 13.64 4.11
CA LYS A 131 -2.35 14.91 4.84
C LYS A 131 -3.38 15.77 4.12
N ALA A 132 -3.28 15.91 2.79
CA ALA A 132 -4.27 16.63 2.00
C ALA A 132 -5.68 16.01 2.11
N ALA A 133 -5.77 14.68 2.20
CA ALA A 133 -7.06 14.01 2.42
C ALA A 133 -7.66 14.36 3.80
N TRP A 134 -6.84 14.43 4.84
CA TRP A 134 -7.30 14.83 6.18
C TRP A 134 -7.69 16.30 6.26
N GLU A 135 -6.93 17.19 5.61
CA GLU A 135 -7.28 18.63 5.52
C GLU A 135 -8.62 18.80 4.81
N PHE A 136 -8.80 18.14 3.65
CA PHE A 136 -10.06 18.18 2.91
C PHE A 136 -11.24 17.64 3.74
N SER A 137 -11.05 16.49 4.39
CA SER A 137 -12.09 15.90 5.26
C SER A 137 -12.52 16.86 6.36
N LYS A 138 -11.56 17.51 7.04
CA LYS A 138 -11.81 18.47 8.11
C LYS A 138 -12.54 19.74 7.59
N GLU A 139 -12.14 20.27 6.44
CA GLU A 139 -12.68 21.50 5.87
C GLU A 139 -14.08 21.31 5.30
N HIS A 140 -14.32 20.19 4.62
CA HIS A 140 -15.56 19.95 3.88
C HIS A 140 -16.51 18.96 4.56
N GLY A 141 -16.14 18.38 5.70
CA GLY A 141 -16.97 17.43 6.44
C GLY A 141 -17.26 16.13 5.66
N LEU A 142 -16.35 15.71 4.76
CA LEU A 142 -16.44 14.41 4.08
C LEU A 142 -15.94 13.30 5.00
N ASP A 143 -16.69 12.20 5.11
CA ASP A 143 -16.26 11.04 5.88
C ASP A 143 -15.15 10.29 5.14
N VAL A 144 -13.91 10.49 5.60
CA VAL A 144 -12.70 9.85 5.08
C VAL A 144 -12.13 8.89 6.11
N VAL A 145 -11.77 7.70 5.65
CA VAL A 145 -11.05 6.69 6.43
C VAL A 145 -9.82 6.27 5.63
N VAL A 146 -8.70 6.04 6.29
CA VAL A 146 -7.44 5.68 5.63
C VAL A 146 -6.99 4.28 6.01
N VAL A 147 -6.59 3.51 5.02
CA VAL A 147 -5.86 2.24 5.20
C VAL A 147 -4.41 2.48 4.78
N ASN A 148 -3.45 2.06 5.62
CA ASN A 148 -2.02 2.16 5.38
C ASN A 148 -1.42 0.75 5.19
N PRO A 149 -1.51 0.15 4.00
CA PRO A 149 -0.93 -1.16 3.74
C PRO A 149 0.59 -1.13 3.83
N GLY A 150 1.16 -2.25 4.29
CA GLY A 150 2.59 -2.52 4.17
C GLY A 150 2.98 -3.02 2.79
N THR A 151 3.99 -3.88 2.75
CA THR A 151 4.42 -4.57 1.53
C THR A 151 3.39 -5.62 1.13
N VAL A 152 2.61 -5.33 0.10
CA VAL A 152 1.49 -6.18 -0.35
C VAL A 152 2.01 -7.31 -1.21
N LEU A 153 1.94 -8.53 -0.70
CA LEU A 153 2.39 -9.75 -1.34
C LEU A 153 1.23 -10.74 -1.51
N GLY A 154 1.40 -11.70 -2.42
CA GLY A 154 0.43 -12.76 -2.68
C GLY A 154 0.09 -12.92 -4.15
N PRO A 155 -0.93 -13.70 -4.50
CA PRO A 155 -1.35 -13.88 -5.87
C PRO A 155 -1.79 -12.56 -6.51
N VAL A 156 -1.25 -12.24 -7.67
CA VAL A 156 -1.62 -11.05 -8.45
C VAL A 156 -2.61 -11.47 -9.52
N ILE A 157 -3.73 -10.79 -9.60
CA ILE A 157 -4.76 -11.01 -10.63
C ILE A 157 -4.49 -10.17 -11.90
N SER A 158 -3.74 -9.08 -11.76
CA SER A 158 -3.30 -8.24 -12.89
C SER A 158 -2.22 -8.94 -13.70
N PRO A 159 -2.14 -8.72 -15.03
CA PRO A 159 -1.03 -9.21 -15.85
C PRO A 159 0.33 -8.61 -15.49
N THR A 160 0.35 -7.52 -14.74
CA THR A 160 1.57 -6.84 -14.28
C THR A 160 1.76 -7.01 -12.77
N LEU A 161 3.01 -7.20 -12.36
CA LEU A 161 3.35 -7.27 -10.94
C LEU A 161 3.30 -5.87 -10.31
N ASN A 162 2.80 -5.79 -9.08
CA ASN A 162 2.92 -4.58 -8.28
C ASN A 162 4.37 -4.42 -7.76
N ALA A 163 4.73 -3.22 -7.30
CA ALA A 163 6.08 -2.90 -6.83
C ALA A 163 6.59 -3.83 -5.72
N SER A 164 5.72 -4.30 -4.82
CA SER A 164 6.08 -5.22 -3.75
C SER A 164 6.43 -6.61 -4.28
N MET A 165 5.69 -7.11 -5.27
CA MET A 165 5.99 -8.39 -5.93
C MET A 165 7.26 -8.30 -6.79
N VAL A 166 7.52 -7.16 -7.43
CA VAL A 166 8.79 -6.90 -8.12
C VAL A 166 9.97 -6.91 -7.14
N MET A 167 9.81 -6.33 -5.95
CA MET A 167 10.83 -6.40 -4.90
C MET A 167 11.14 -7.83 -4.48
N LEU A 168 10.12 -8.67 -4.27
CA LEU A 168 10.28 -10.08 -3.96
C LEU A 168 10.94 -10.84 -5.13
N LEU A 169 10.52 -10.58 -6.36
CA LEU A 169 11.11 -11.17 -7.56
C LEU A 169 12.61 -10.86 -7.66
N ARG A 170 13.01 -9.61 -7.51
CA ARG A 170 14.42 -9.20 -7.51
C ARG A 170 15.22 -9.89 -6.40
N LEU A 171 14.62 -10.07 -5.22
CA LEU A 171 15.24 -10.82 -4.12
C LEU A 171 15.51 -12.29 -4.51
N LEU A 172 14.51 -12.95 -5.09
CA LEU A 172 14.61 -14.35 -5.50
C LEU A 172 15.59 -14.57 -6.67
N GLN A 173 15.71 -13.58 -7.55
CA GLN A 173 16.66 -13.58 -8.66
C GLN A 173 18.10 -13.28 -8.23
N GLY A 174 18.34 -12.93 -6.97
CA GLY A 174 19.67 -12.60 -6.46
C GLY A 174 20.23 -11.30 -7.05
N CYS A 175 19.39 -10.36 -7.45
CA CYS A 175 19.80 -9.10 -8.09
C CYS A 175 20.57 -8.13 -7.16
N SER A 176 20.70 -8.44 -5.89
CA SER A 176 21.48 -7.67 -4.92
C SER A 176 22.29 -8.56 -4.01
N GLU A 177 23.55 -8.17 -3.72
CA GLU A 177 24.40 -8.86 -2.76
C GLU A 177 23.96 -8.61 -1.31
N THR A 178 23.31 -7.48 -1.08
CA THR A 178 22.80 -7.07 0.23
C THR A 178 21.40 -6.49 0.10
N TYR A 179 20.59 -6.59 1.13
CA TYR A 179 19.30 -5.91 1.18
C TYR A 179 19.34 -4.71 2.13
N ARG A 180 18.41 -3.78 1.88
CA ARG A 180 18.33 -2.54 2.68
C ARG A 180 17.96 -2.85 4.13
N ASN A 181 18.62 -2.14 5.03
CA ASN A 181 18.35 -2.21 6.46
C ASN A 181 17.14 -1.32 6.79
N PHE A 182 15.95 -1.88 6.80
CA PHE A 182 14.73 -1.17 7.18
C PHE A 182 13.70 -2.10 7.81
N PHE A 183 12.80 -1.52 8.57
CA PHE A 183 11.64 -2.20 9.12
C PHE A 183 10.44 -1.98 8.20
N MET A 184 9.70 -3.04 8.00
CA MET A 184 8.54 -3.10 7.13
C MET A 184 7.45 -3.95 7.76
N GLY A 185 6.26 -3.88 7.21
CA GLY A 185 5.22 -4.85 7.46
C GLY A 185 4.84 -5.51 6.14
N CYS A 186 4.69 -6.83 6.13
CA CYS A 186 4.09 -7.55 5.02
C CYS A 186 2.60 -7.71 5.25
N VAL A 187 1.85 -7.80 4.17
CA VAL A 187 0.42 -8.07 4.23
C VAL A 187 -0.02 -8.84 2.98
N HIS A 188 -0.91 -9.78 3.15
CA HIS A 188 -1.52 -10.49 2.03
C HIS A 188 -2.50 -9.59 1.30
N PHE A 189 -2.54 -9.64 -0.04
CA PHE A 189 -3.43 -8.79 -0.82
C PHE A 189 -4.91 -8.95 -0.45
N LYS A 190 -5.37 -10.16 -0.09
CA LYS A 190 -6.73 -10.42 0.40
C LYS A 190 -7.04 -9.70 1.70
N ASP A 191 -6.07 -9.64 2.61
CA ASP A 191 -6.24 -8.96 3.90
C ASP A 191 -6.35 -7.45 3.69
N VAL A 192 -5.63 -6.89 2.71
CA VAL A 192 -5.80 -5.49 2.29
C VAL A 192 -7.21 -5.24 1.78
N ALA A 193 -7.71 -6.11 0.90
CA ALA A 193 -9.08 -5.97 0.39
C ALA A 193 -10.13 -6.07 1.50
N LEU A 194 -9.98 -7.05 2.41
CA LEU A 194 -10.86 -7.20 3.57
C LEU A 194 -10.80 -5.98 4.50
N ALA A 195 -9.60 -5.44 4.77
CA ALA A 195 -9.44 -4.23 5.56
C ALA A 195 -10.21 -3.05 4.97
N HIS A 196 -10.15 -2.86 3.63
CA HIS A 196 -10.90 -1.81 2.95
C HIS A 196 -12.41 -1.97 3.11
N LEU A 197 -12.92 -3.20 2.92
CA LEU A 197 -14.34 -3.48 3.11
C LEU A 197 -14.76 -3.25 4.56
N MET A 198 -14.00 -3.75 5.52
CA MET A 198 -14.29 -3.60 6.94
C MET A 198 -14.36 -2.14 7.38
N VAL A 199 -13.40 -1.30 6.97
CA VAL A 199 -13.41 0.12 7.33
C VAL A 199 -14.49 0.90 6.57
N TYR A 200 -14.90 0.44 5.39
CA TYR A 200 -16.00 1.04 4.65
C TYR A 200 -17.35 0.73 5.29
N GLU A 201 -17.60 -0.52 5.65
CA GLU A 201 -18.86 -0.99 6.19
C GLU A 201 -19.07 -0.59 7.67
N ASN A 202 -17.98 -0.58 8.45
CA ASN A 202 -18.04 -0.16 9.85
C ASN A 202 -18.15 1.36 9.97
N THR A 203 -19.37 1.83 10.22
CA THR A 203 -19.66 3.26 10.38
C THR A 203 -18.93 3.91 11.56
N SER A 204 -18.36 3.13 12.49
CA SER A 204 -17.56 3.62 13.62
C SER A 204 -16.06 3.73 13.30
N ALA A 205 -15.59 3.13 12.18
CA ALA A 205 -14.21 3.24 11.78
C ALA A 205 -13.83 4.71 11.50
N ARG A 206 -12.71 5.16 12.07
CA ARG A 206 -12.21 6.54 11.97
C ARG A 206 -10.69 6.57 11.92
N GLY A 207 -10.17 7.53 11.18
CA GLY A 207 -8.73 7.79 11.15
C GLY A 207 -7.96 6.80 10.29
N ARG A 208 -6.71 6.60 10.67
CA ARG A 208 -5.74 5.74 10.00
C ARG A 208 -5.85 4.31 10.51
N HIS A 209 -5.61 3.35 9.63
CA HIS A 209 -5.60 1.91 9.94
C HIS A 209 -4.37 1.29 9.30
N LEU A 210 -3.34 1.02 10.11
CA LEU A 210 -2.17 0.29 9.66
C LEU A 210 -2.58 -1.14 9.28
N CYS A 211 -2.20 -1.58 8.09
CA CYS A 211 -2.60 -2.87 7.54
C CYS A 211 -1.36 -3.73 7.22
N VAL A 212 -0.88 -4.42 8.24
CA VAL A 212 0.30 -5.30 8.20
C VAL A 212 0.09 -6.52 9.09
N GLU A 213 0.65 -7.67 8.70
CA GLU A 213 0.64 -8.88 9.55
C GLU A 213 1.49 -8.68 10.80
N GLY A 214 2.58 -7.91 10.71
CA GLY A 214 3.44 -7.55 11.81
C GLY A 214 4.50 -6.56 11.39
N ILE A 215 5.08 -5.86 12.34
CA ILE A 215 6.24 -4.98 12.14
C ILE A 215 7.50 -5.84 12.23
N ARG A 216 8.21 -5.99 11.13
CA ARG A 216 9.38 -6.86 11.01
C ARG A 216 10.53 -6.16 10.31
N HIS A 217 11.74 -6.57 10.59
CA HIS A 217 12.89 -6.19 9.79
C HIS A 217 12.82 -6.88 8.42
N TYR A 218 13.32 -6.24 7.36
CA TYR A 218 13.35 -6.86 6.02
C TYR A 218 14.11 -8.19 6.02
N GLY A 219 15.13 -8.32 6.87
CA GLY A 219 15.85 -9.57 7.09
C GLY A 219 14.97 -10.71 7.61
N ASP A 220 13.88 -10.41 8.32
CA ASP A 220 12.94 -11.45 8.78
C ASP A 220 12.16 -12.03 7.59
N LEU A 221 11.82 -11.19 6.59
CA LEU A 221 11.23 -11.67 5.33
C LEU A 221 12.24 -12.53 4.55
N VAL A 222 13.49 -12.06 4.41
CA VAL A 222 14.55 -12.82 3.72
C VAL A 222 14.78 -14.17 4.40
N ALA A 223 14.87 -14.20 5.74
CA ALA A 223 15.01 -15.41 6.52
C ALA A 223 13.83 -16.37 6.31
N LYS A 224 12.61 -15.85 6.27
CA LYS A 224 11.40 -16.64 6.02
C LYS A 224 11.38 -17.21 4.59
N VAL A 225 11.76 -16.42 3.60
CA VAL A 225 11.89 -16.91 2.21
C VAL A 225 12.93 -18.03 2.14
N LYS A 226 14.08 -17.88 2.79
CA LYS A 226 15.14 -18.90 2.84
C LYS A 226 14.72 -20.20 3.55
N GLU A 227 13.92 -20.06 4.61
CA GLU A 227 13.35 -21.22 5.34
C GLU A 227 12.40 -22.03 4.45
N VAL A 228 11.51 -21.34 3.72
CA VAL A 228 10.47 -21.99 2.88
C VAL A 228 11.02 -22.46 1.54
N TYR A 229 12.00 -21.74 0.98
CA TYR A 229 12.59 -21.97 -0.33
C TYR A 229 14.13 -21.93 -0.27
N PRO A 230 14.77 -22.95 0.32
CA PRO A 230 16.22 -22.97 0.53
C PRO A 230 17.03 -23.07 -0.78
N GLU A 231 16.38 -23.40 -1.90
CA GLU A 231 17.00 -23.46 -3.22
C GLU A 231 17.43 -22.11 -3.79
N TYR A 232 16.84 -20.99 -3.33
CA TYR A 232 17.21 -19.66 -3.81
C TYR A 232 18.45 -19.13 -3.11
N ASN A 233 19.37 -18.58 -3.90
CA ASN A 233 20.56 -17.89 -3.38
C ASN A 233 20.19 -16.46 -2.98
N LEU A 234 19.78 -16.28 -1.73
CA LEU A 234 19.35 -15.00 -1.22
C LEU A 234 20.53 -14.18 -0.69
N PRO A 235 20.48 -12.84 -0.77
CA PRO A 235 21.52 -11.98 -0.24
C PRO A 235 21.71 -12.15 1.27
N SER A 236 22.93 -11.92 1.72
CA SER A 236 23.23 -11.86 3.15
C SER A 236 22.72 -10.57 3.77
N ILE A 237 22.47 -10.59 5.07
CA ILE A 237 22.10 -9.40 5.86
C ILE A 237 23.20 -8.37 5.72
N ALA A 238 22.85 -7.12 5.41
CA ALA A 238 23.78 -6.00 5.57
C ALA A 238 24.27 -5.97 7.02
N ALA A 239 25.58 -5.82 7.21
CA ALA A 239 26.22 -5.86 8.53
C ALA A 239 25.72 -4.76 9.48
N ASP A 240 25.08 -3.73 8.94
CA ASP A 240 24.55 -2.60 9.69
C ASP A 240 23.05 -2.78 9.93
N THR A 241 22.73 -3.49 11.01
CA THR A 241 21.36 -3.54 11.51
C THR A 241 21.12 -2.28 12.34
N GLN A 242 20.17 -1.44 11.94
CA GLN A 242 19.74 -0.34 12.80
C GLN A 242 19.29 -0.91 14.15
N PRO A 243 20.05 -0.68 15.23
CA PRO A 243 19.68 -1.22 16.53
C PRO A 243 18.39 -0.56 17.02
N GLY A 244 17.50 -1.33 17.60
CA GLY A 244 16.47 -0.81 18.48
C GLY A 244 15.10 -0.53 17.89
N LEU A 245 14.81 -0.83 16.63
CA LEU A 245 13.43 -0.73 16.17
C LEU A 245 12.61 -1.91 16.70
N ALA A 246 11.54 -1.61 17.44
CA ALA A 246 10.69 -2.62 18.05
C ALA A 246 9.94 -3.43 16.99
N ARG A 247 10.10 -4.75 17.04
CA ARG A 247 9.26 -5.70 16.29
C ARG A 247 7.93 -5.87 17.01
N SER A 248 6.85 -6.07 16.26
CA SER A 248 5.55 -6.35 16.84
C SER A 248 4.71 -7.23 15.92
N ASN A 249 3.95 -8.12 16.51
CA ASN A 249 2.87 -8.86 15.84
C ASN A 249 1.54 -8.09 15.87
N ASP A 250 1.45 -6.98 16.61
CA ASP A 250 0.24 -6.21 16.85
C ASP A 250 0.26 -4.84 16.14
N GLY A 251 1.07 -4.69 15.10
CA GLY A 251 1.20 -3.42 14.35
C GLY A 251 -0.12 -2.90 13.81
N ALA A 252 -1.05 -3.77 13.48
CA ALA A 252 -2.38 -3.44 12.94
C ALA A 252 -3.49 -3.60 13.99
N LYS A 253 -3.26 -3.14 15.21
CA LYS A 253 -4.17 -3.34 16.35
C LYS A 253 -5.62 -2.97 16.06
N LYS A 254 -5.89 -1.84 15.42
CA LYS A 254 -7.26 -1.40 15.11
C LYS A 254 -8.01 -2.38 14.22
N LEU A 255 -7.36 -2.92 13.18
CA LEU A 255 -7.97 -3.90 12.28
C LEU A 255 -8.18 -5.26 12.97
N ILE A 256 -7.24 -5.67 13.83
CA ILE A 256 -7.39 -6.88 14.66
C ILE A 256 -8.57 -6.75 15.61
N GLU A 257 -8.71 -5.61 16.28
CA GLU A 257 -9.85 -5.31 17.16
C GLU A 257 -11.20 -5.27 16.41
N MET A 258 -11.17 -4.92 15.12
CA MET A 258 -12.33 -5.01 14.23
C MET A 258 -12.63 -6.44 13.76
N GLY A 259 -11.77 -7.41 14.05
CA GLY A 259 -11.94 -8.83 13.74
C GLY A 259 -11.13 -9.32 12.53
N LEU A 260 -10.25 -8.50 11.95
CA LEU A 260 -9.39 -8.96 10.86
C LEU A 260 -8.35 -9.96 11.38
N GLN A 261 -8.31 -11.13 10.76
CA GLN A 261 -7.29 -12.13 10.98
C GLN A 261 -6.31 -12.08 9.81
N PHE A 262 -5.09 -11.66 10.09
CA PHE A 262 -4.06 -11.57 9.06
C PHE A 262 -3.52 -12.94 8.66
N THR A 263 -3.29 -13.11 7.38
CA THR A 263 -2.57 -14.25 6.81
C THR A 263 -1.15 -14.29 7.37
N PRO A 264 -0.69 -15.42 7.96
CA PRO A 264 0.67 -15.52 8.51
C PRO A 264 1.76 -15.32 7.44
N LEU A 265 2.92 -14.80 7.85
CA LEU A 265 4.02 -14.46 6.94
C LEU A 265 4.48 -15.65 6.08
N ASP A 266 4.52 -16.86 6.63
CA ASP A 266 4.90 -18.06 5.86
C ASP A 266 3.91 -18.37 4.72
N GLN A 267 2.60 -18.16 4.96
CA GLN A 267 1.59 -18.32 3.91
C GLN A 267 1.66 -17.20 2.88
N ILE A 268 1.89 -15.94 3.32
CA ILE A 268 2.11 -14.80 2.41
C ILE A 268 3.25 -15.11 1.44
N VAL A 269 4.38 -15.60 1.97
CA VAL A 269 5.56 -15.96 1.17
C VAL A 269 5.25 -17.10 0.20
N LYS A 270 4.57 -18.17 0.67
CA LYS A 270 4.19 -19.33 -0.18
C LYS A 270 3.30 -18.89 -1.34
N ASP A 271 2.28 -18.11 -1.06
CA ASP A 271 1.32 -17.65 -2.08
C ASP A 271 1.99 -16.73 -3.09
N ALA A 272 2.84 -15.81 -2.62
CA ALA A 272 3.58 -14.89 -3.48
C ALA A 272 4.57 -15.62 -4.40
N VAL A 273 5.39 -16.52 -3.86
CA VAL A 273 6.36 -17.29 -4.67
C VAL A 273 5.65 -18.23 -5.64
N SER A 274 4.57 -18.88 -5.21
CA SER A 274 3.76 -19.73 -6.09
C SER A 274 3.18 -18.94 -7.26
N CYS A 275 2.70 -17.72 -7.00
CA CYS A 275 2.22 -16.82 -8.05
C CYS A 275 3.33 -16.50 -9.07
N LEU A 276 4.53 -16.16 -8.61
CA LEU A 276 5.68 -15.89 -9.48
C LEU A 276 6.06 -17.10 -10.33
N LYS A 277 6.03 -18.32 -9.76
CA LYS A 277 6.28 -19.57 -10.49
C LYS A 277 5.21 -19.86 -11.55
N ILE A 278 3.93 -19.79 -11.17
CA ILE A 278 2.79 -20.08 -12.08
C ILE A 278 2.80 -19.12 -13.27
N ASN A 279 3.16 -17.87 -13.06
CA ASN A 279 3.21 -16.85 -14.13
C ASN A 279 4.57 -16.84 -14.88
N GLY A 280 5.49 -17.77 -14.59
CA GLY A 280 6.75 -17.92 -15.32
C GLY A 280 7.79 -16.84 -15.07
N PHE A 281 7.68 -16.07 -13.99
CA PHE A 281 8.68 -15.06 -13.61
C PHE A 281 9.94 -15.69 -13.00
N ILE A 282 9.80 -16.87 -12.37
CA ILE A 282 10.87 -17.67 -11.78
C ILE A 282 10.59 -19.17 -12.02
N SER A 283 11.66 -19.97 -11.97
CA SER A 283 11.61 -21.43 -12.10
C SER A 283 11.36 -22.15 -10.77
#